data_765038c8ff7609061be9a75f8b46902f
#
_entry.id   765038c8ff7609061be9a75f8b46902f
#
_cell.length_a   1.000
_cell.length_b   1.000
_cell.length_c   1.000
_cell.angle_alpha   90.00
_cell.angle_beta   90.00
_cell.angle_gamma   90.00
#
_symmetry.space_group_name_H-M   'P 1'
#
loop_
_entity.id
_entity.type
_entity.pdbx_description
1 polymer ?
#
loop_
_entity_poly.entity_id
_entity_poly.type
_entity_poly.pdbx_seq_one_letter_code
_entity_poly.pdbx_strand_id
1 'polypeptide(L)'
;KMVVGDYYINDQYYYFNSNGDLQLGWYYRDNQYYYLDSNAVLVKGWNKITNKWYYFNDQGIMQTGWQLINNQWFYLNASGDMQTGWLKSGNKWYYLNNSGVMVTGWAQIGWKWYYFNEDGAAVKDDVVIDGKTYTFRDDYSWISNCTRKEFVERAKRYLGCNEKDGSFKKIIDSYNKLDPLPRGYKVKYTDSWCMTFVSAMVREC
;
A
#
# COMPACT_ATOMS: atom_id res chain seq x y z
N LYS A 1 20.01 5.87 -47.39
CA LYS A 1 20.87 5.30 -46.31
C LYS A 1 19.94 4.84 -45.19
N MET A 2 20.06 3.61 -44.78
CA MET A 2 19.27 3.03 -43.68
C MET A 2 19.59 3.78 -42.38
N VAL A 3 18.55 4.16 -41.65
CA VAL A 3 18.64 4.83 -40.34
C VAL A 3 18.73 3.76 -39.26
N VAL A 4 19.68 3.86 -38.37
CA VAL A 4 19.90 2.91 -37.26
C VAL A 4 20.31 3.69 -36.00
N GLY A 5 19.77 3.31 -34.84
CA GLY A 5 20.07 3.93 -33.56
C GLY A 5 19.12 5.06 -33.19
N ASP A 6 19.58 6.00 -32.38
CA ASP A 6 18.81 7.06 -31.78
C ASP A 6 18.65 8.27 -32.71
N TYR A 7 17.42 8.75 -32.79
CA TYR A 7 17.11 9.97 -33.54
C TYR A 7 16.18 10.87 -32.74
N TYR A 8 16.48 12.16 -32.76
CA TYR A 8 15.61 13.21 -32.27
C TYR A 8 14.99 13.95 -33.47
N ILE A 9 13.67 13.88 -33.59
CA ILE A 9 12.91 14.53 -34.66
C ILE A 9 11.78 15.30 -33.98
N ASN A 10 11.75 16.62 -34.18
CA ASN A 10 10.74 17.53 -33.57
C ASN A 10 10.61 17.33 -32.05
N ASP A 11 11.72 17.39 -31.33
CA ASP A 11 11.82 17.20 -29.89
C ASP A 11 11.33 15.83 -29.37
N GLN A 12 11.14 14.87 -30.28
CA GLN A 12 10.69 13.52 -29.97
C GLN A 12 11.79 12.51 -30.24
N TYR A 13 11.96 11.55 -29.33
CA TYR A 13 12.97 10.51 -29.40
C TYR A 13 12.43 9.27 -30.11
N TYR A 14 13.20 8.76 -31.08
CA TYR A 14 12.94 7.52 -31.82
C TYR A 14 14.15 6.62 -31.78
N TYR A 15 13.91 5.31 -31.76
CA TYR A 15 14.96 4.32 -31.85
C TYR A 15 14.69 3.37 -33.02
N PHE A 16 15.67 3.24 -33.91
CA PHE A 16 15.64 2.30 -35.03
C PHE A 16 16.60 1.15 -34.76
N ASN A 17 16.10 -0.09 -34.86
CA ASN A 17 16.90 -1.29 -34.65
C ASN A 17 17.99 -1.46 -35.74
N SER A 18 18.80 -2.52 -35.63
CA SER A 18 19.90 -2.82 -36.59
C SER A 18 19.42 -3.04 -38.03
N ASN A 19 18.15 -3.34 -38.22
CA ASN A 19 17.52 -3.51 -39.53
C ASN A 19 16.93 -2.23 -40.09
N GLY A 20 16.99 -1.12 -39.32
CA GLY A 20 16.37 0.14 -39.70
C GLY A 20 14.87 0.22 -39.38
N ASP A 21 14.30 -0.76 -38.66
CA ASP A 21 12.89 -0.73 -38.27
C ASP A 21 12.69 0.15 -37.04
N LEU A 22 11.62 0.92 -37.02
CA LEU A 22 11.24 1.70 -35.83
C LEU A 22 10.89 0.77 -34.69
N GLN A 23 11.58 0.92 -33.56
CA GLN A 23 11.35 0.12 -32.36
C GLN A 23 10.08 0.59 -31.65
N LEU A 24 9.23 -0.36 -31.27
CA LEU A 24 8.06 -0.16 -30.40
C LEU A 24 8.13 -1.13 -29.23
N GLY A 25 7.48 -0.77 -28.13
CA GLY A 25 7.45 -1.60 -26.94
C GLY A 25 8.76 -1.58 -26.15
N TRP A 26 9.05 -2.71 -25.51
CA TRP A 26 10.25 -2.85 -24.69
C TRP A 26 11.50 -2.94 -25.54
N TYR A 27 12.54 -2.20 -25.16
CA TYR A 27 13.89 -2.40 -25.69
C TYR A 27 14.96 -2.28 -24.59
N TYR A 28 16.06 -2.94 -24.80
CA TYR A 28 17.18 -3.03 -23.86
C TYR A 28 18.42 -2.43 -24.50
N ARG A 29 19.04 -1.47 -23.81
CA ARG A 29 20.23 -0.79 -24.24
C ARG A 29 21.07 -0.34 -23.04
N ASP A 30 22.39 -0.41 -23.13
CA ASP A 30 23.33 0.06 -22.11
C ASP A 30 22.99 -0.47 -20.70
N ASN A 31 22.61 -1.73 -20.59
CA ASN A 31 22.19 -2.42 -19.37
C ASN A 31 20.90 -1.84 -18.75
N GLN A 32 20.06 -1.14 -19.51
CA GLN A 32 18.83 -0.50 -19.07
C GLN A 32 17.65 -0.85 -19.95
N TYR A 33 16.46 -0.90 -19.35
CA TYR A 33 15.20 -1.11 -20.06
C TYR A 33 14.48 0.22 -20.28
N TYR A 34 13.89 0.32 -21.45
CA TYR A 34 13.09 1.45 -21.93
C TYR A 34 11.81 0.92 -22.55
N TYR A 35 10.82 1.81 -22.70
CA TYR A 35 9.59 1.48 -23.40
C TYR A 35 9.20 2.61 -24.35
N LEU A 36 8.90 2.24 -25.59
CA LEU A 36 8.33 3.13 -26.60
C LEU A 36 6.86 2.77 -26.80
N ASP A 37 5.98 3.73 -26.68
CA ASP A 37 4.55 3.52 -26.87
C ASP A 37 4.19 3.23 -28.35
N SER A 38 2.89 3.09 -28.66
CA SER A 38 2.42 2.81 -30.02
C SER A 38 2.72 3.94 -31.02
N ASN A 39 3.05 5.14 -30.54
CA ASN A 39 3.44 6.30 -31.36
C ASN A 39 4.97 6.45 -31.40
N ALA A 40 5.72 5.43 -30.93
CA ALA A 40 7.17 5.45 -30.78
C ALA A 40 7.68 6.58 -29.85
N VAL A 41 6.86 7.00 -28.89
CA VAL A 41 7.25 7.99 -27.87
C VAL A 41 7.88 7.27 -26.68
N LEU A 42 9.07 7.71 -26.28
CA LEU A 42 9.74 7.21 -25.08
C LEU A 42 8.93 7.57 -23.82
N VAL A 43 8.42 6.56 -23.10
CA VAL A 43 7.59 6.80 -21.92
C VAL A 43 8.43 7.24 -20.73
N LYS A 44 7.85 8.08 -19.88
CA LYS A 44 8.42 8.59 -18.61
C LYS A 44 7.36 8.58 -17.52
N GLY A 45 7.79 8.56 -16.26
CA GLY A 45 6.87 8.49 -15.13
C GLY A 45 6.13 7.16 -15.03
N TRP A 46 4.95 7.18 -14.43
CA TRP A 46 4.12 5.99 -14.27
C TRP A 46 3.42 5.58 -15.55
N ASN A 47 3.62 4.33 -15.96
CA ASN A 47 2.99 3.75 -17.16
C ASN A 47 2.45 2.35 -16.88
N LYS A 48 1.22 2.09 -17.36
CA LYS A 48 0.59 0.78 -17.24
C LYS A 48 0.76 0.01 -18.56
N ILE A 49 1.61 -1.03 -18.52
CA ILE A 49 1.96 -1.84 -19.67
C ILE A 49 1.49 -3.28 -19.39
N THR A 50 0.68 -3.86 -20.27
CA THR A 50 0.11 -5.22 -20.10
C THR A 50 -0.45 -5.49 -18.70
N ASN A 51 -1.24 -4.54 -18.20
CA ASN A 51 -1.92 -4.57 -16.90
C ASN A 51 -1.00 -4.47 -15.64
N LYS A 52 0.29 -4.19 -15.80
CA LYS A 52 1.26 -3.95 -14.73
C LYS A 52 1.73 -2.51 -14.75
N TRP A 53 2.00 -1.94 -13.56
CA TRP A 53 2.52 -0.59 -13.43
C TRP A 53 4.04 -0.61 -13.39
N TYR A 54 4.65 0.29 -14.16
CA TYR A 54 6.09 0.55 -14.23
C TYR A 54 6.36 2.02 -14.00
N TYR A 55 7.54 2.34 -13.52
CA TYR A 55 8.00 3.72 -13.40
C TYR A 55 9.29 3.92 -14.20
N PHE A 56 9.29 4.95 -15.01
CA PHE A 56 10.45 5.37 -15.81
C PHE A 56 10.90 6.75 -15.33
N ASN A 57 12.21 6.93 -15.15
CA ASN A 57 12.75 8.23 -14.78
C ASN A 57 12.66 9.25 -15.94
N ASP A 58 13.19 10.48 -15.73
CA ASP A 58 13.15 11.54 -16.75
C ASP A 58 13.96 11.23 -18.00
N GLN A 59 14.89 10.27 -17.94
CA GLN A 59 15.63 9.75 -19.08
C GLN A 59 14.90 8.57 -19.76
N GLY A 60 13.72 8.18 -19.29
CA GLY A 60 12.94 7.04 -19.80
C GLY A 60 13.48 5.68 -19.38
N ILE A 61 14.35 5.63 -18.37
CA ILE A 61 14.93 4.39 -17.85
C ILE A 61 13.96 3.75 -16.86
N MET A 62 13.60 2.48 -17.09
CA MET A 62 12.78 1.70 -16.16
C MET A 62 13.45 1.61 -14.80
N GLN A 63 12.72 1.93 -13.75
CA GLN A 63 13.20 1.86 -12.37
C GLN A 63 12.87 0.53 -11.73
N THR A 64 13.69 0.12 -10.76
CA THR A 64 13.53 -1.08 -9.93
C THR A 64 13.88 -0.77 -8.48
N GLY A 65 13.49 -1.65 -7.56
CA GLY A 65 13.75 -1.47 -6.13
C GLY A 65 12.87 -0.38 -5.51
N TRP A 66 13.31 0.15 -4.38
CA TRP A 66 12.63 1.23 -3.68
C TRP A 66 12.76 2.56 -4.42
N GLN A 67 11.63 3.23 -4.64
CA GLN A 67 11.55 4.53 -5.32
C GLN A 67 10.73 5.51 -4.49
N LEU A 68 11.30 6.69 -4.23
CA LEU A 68 10.60 7.81 -3.62
C LEU A 68 10.03 8.71 -4.73
N ILE A 69 8.72 8.68 -4.91
CA ILE A 69 8.02 9.42 -5.97
C ILE A 69 6.94 10.28 -5.31
N ASN A 70 6.99 11.59 -5.49
CA ASN A 70 6.06 12.55 -4.88
C ASN A 70 5.89 12.36 -3.36
N ASN A 71 7.00 12.20 -2.63
CA ASN A 71 7.06 11.94 -1.19
C ASN A 71 6.38 10.64 -0.73
N GLN A 72 6.16 9.68 -1.62
CA GLN A 72 5.64 8.37 -1.32
C GLN A 72 6.61 7.29 -1.77
N TRP A 73 6.82 6.27 -0.92
CA TRP A 73 7.67 5.14 -1.26
C TRP A 73 6.88 4.05 -1.99
N PHE A 74 7.46 3.57 -3.07
CA PHE A 74 6.99 2.46 -3.88
C PHE A 74 8.09 1.42 -4.01
N TYR A 75 7.74 0.19 -4.29
CA TYR A 75 8.70 -0.86 -4.63
C TYR A 75 8.38 -1.47 -5.98
N LEU A 76 9.37 -1.46 -6.85
CA LEU A 76 9.34 -2.08 -8.17
C LEU A 76 10.23 -3.31 -8.12
N ASN A 77 9.73 -4.49 -8.50
CA ASN A 77 10.52 -5.71 -8.48
C ASN A 77 11.66 -5.67 -9.51
N ALA A 78 12.46 -6.74 -9.61
CA ALA A 78 13.57 -6.83 -10.55
C ALA A 78 13.14 -6.74 -12.03
N SER A 79 11.87 -7.05 -12.34
CA SER A 79 11.28 -6.88 -13.67
C SER A 79 10.65 -5.51 -13.90
N GLY A 80 10.73 -4.60 -12.92
CA GLY A 80 10.15 -3.27 -12.95
C GLY A 80 8.67 -3.19 -12.54
N ASP A 81 8.01 -4.32 -12.23
CA ASP A 81 6.59 -4.33 -11.85
C ASP A 81 6.39 -3.71 -10.46
N MET A 82 5.48 -2.74 -10.34
CA MET A 82 5.08 -2.19 -9.05
C MET A 82 4.46 -3.27 -8.17
N GLN A 83 4.94 -3.36 -6.94
CA GLN A 83 4.47 -4.33 -5.95
C GLN A 83 3.37 -3.75 -5.07
N THR A 84 2.50 -4.62 -4.57
CA THR A 84 1.45 -4.34 -3.58
C THR A 84 1.39 -5.47 -2.56
N GLY A 85 0.81 -5.21 -1.39
CA GLY A 85 0.73 -6.20 -0.33
C GLY A 85 2.03 -6.34 0.48
N TRP A 86 2.21 -7.49 1.11
CA TRP A 86 3.38 -7.76 1.94
C TRP A 86 4.66 -7.94 1.11
N LEU A 87 5.71 -7.22 1.49
CA LEU A 87 7.02 -7.25 0.87
C LEU A 87 8.10 -7.52 1.91
N LYS A 88 8.94 -8.52 1.67
CA LYS A 88 10.18 -8.71 2.42
C LYS A 88 11.33 -8.07 1.67
N SER A 89 11.98 -7.10 2.27
CA SER A 89 13.18 -6.45 1.73
C SER A 89 14.30 -6.49 2.78
N GLY A 90 15.37 -7.19 2.47
CA GLY A 90 16.37 -7.56 3.47
C GLY A 90 15.78 -8.39 4.61
N ASN A 91 16.02 -7.97 5.86
CA ASN A 91 15.48 -8.64 7.06
C ASN A 91 14.20 -8.00 7.60
N LYS A 92 13.60 -7.06 6.85
CA LYS A 92 12.41 -6.32 7.28
C LYS A 92 11.22 -6.64 6.40
N TRP A 93 10.02 -6.58 6.99
CA TRP A 93 8.75 -6.68 6.29
C TRP A 93 8.12 -5.30 6.15
N TYR A 94 7.54 -5.06 4.99
CA TYR A 94 6.83 -3.85 4.60
C TYR A 94 5.45 -4.20 4.08
N TYR A 95 4.56 -3.25 4.05
CA TYR A 95 3.27 -3.41 3.38
C TYR A 95 3.05 -2.25 2.41
N LEU A 96 2.73 -2.61 1.17
CA LEU A 96 2.38 -1.67 0.12
C LEU A 96 0.88 -1.75 -0.10
N ASN A 97 0.18 -0.63 0.00
CA ASN A 97 -1.27 -0.61 -0.19
C ASN A 97 -1.67 -0.95 -1.64
N ASN A 98 -2.97 -0.97 -1.95
CA ASN A 98 -3.46 -1.30 -3.29
C ASN A 98 -3.01 -0.33 -4.39
N SER A 99 -2.56 0.86 -4.01
CA SER A 99 -1.97 1.85 -4.92
C SER A 99 -0.44 1.75 -5.01
N GLY A 100 0.17 0.74 -4.37
CA GLY A 100 1.63 0.53 -4.32
C GLY A 100 2.37 1.39 -3.30
N VAL A 101 1.68 2.26 -2.55
CA VAL A 101 2.32 3.15 -1.57
C VAL A 101 2.68 2.39 -0.30
N MET A 102 3.91 2.56 0.18
CA MET A 102 4.38 2.00 1.44
C MET A 102 3.58 2.56 2.63
N VAL A 103 3.13 1.67 3.49
CA VAL A 103 2.34 2.01 4.69
C VAL A 103 3.28 2.29 5.86
N THR A 104 2.95 3.32 6.66
CA THR A 104 3.57 3.65 7.95
C THR A 104 2.49 3.82 9.03
N GLY A 105 2.86 3.70 10.29
CA GLY A 105 1.92 3.79 11.41
C GLY A 105 1.00 2.57 11.52
N TRP A 106 -0.15 2.77 12.17
CA TRP A 106 -1.14 1.71 12.36
C TRP A 106 -1.89 1.38 11.08
N ALA A 107 -1.99 0.08 10.77
CA ALA A 107 -2.75 -0.40 9.63
C ALA A 107 -3.50 -1.70 9.94
N GLN A 108 -4.74 -1.78 9.48
CA GLN A 108 -5.51 -3.01 9.50
C GLN A 108 -5.39 -3.72 8.15
N ILE A 109 -4.86 -4.94 8.19
CA ILE A 109 -4.67 -5.79 7.00
C ILE A 109 -5.44 -7.09 7.25
N GLY A 110 -6.52 -7.28 6.50
CA GLY A 110 -7.52 -8.30 6.82
C GLY A 110 -8.17 -8.02 8.18
N TRP A 111 -8.10 -8.99 9.09
CA TRP A 111 -8.69 -8.92 10.44
C TRP A 111 -7.67 -8.60 11.54
N LYS A 112 -6.40 -8.33 11.16
CA LYS A 112 -5.30 -8.11 12.08
C LYS A 112 -4.80 -6.68 12.01
N TRP A 113 -4.36 -6.15 13.14
CA TRP A 113 -3.70 -4.86 13.24
C TRP A 113 -2.20 -5.04 13.23
N TYR A 114 -1.53 -4.12 12.57
CA TYR A 114 -0.08 -4.03 12.44
C TYR A 114 0.37 -2.60 12.71
N TYR A 115 1.61 -2.45 13.11
CA TYR A 115 2.24 -1.15 13.16
C TYR A 115 3.52 -1.16 12.32
N PHE A 116 3.68 -0.15 11.53
CA PHE A 116 4.86 0.08 10.71
C PHE A 116 5.55 1.33 11.22
N ASN A 117 6.86 1.25 11.50
CA ASN A 117 7.61 2.42 11.95
C ASN A 117 7.73 3.48 10.84
N GLU A 118 8.43 4.58 11.10
CA GLU A 118 8.61 5.67 10.14
C GLU A 118 9.33 5.21 8.86
N ASP A 119 10.22 4.21 8.96
CA ASP A 119 10.89 3.60 7.81
C ASP A 119 9.98 2.62 7.03
N GLY A 120 8.74 2.43 7.46
CA GLY A 120 7.79 1.48 6.87
C GLY A 120 8.00 0.02 7.28
N ALA A 121 8.93 -0.27 8.17
CA ALA A 121 9.15 -1.65 8.62
C ALA A 121 8.09 -2.08 9.64
N ALA A 122 7.49 -3.25 9.42
CA ALA A 122 6.59 -3.87 10.39
C ALA A 122 7.33 -4.18 11.69
N VAL A 123 6.71 -3.86 12.83
CA VAL A 123 7.29 -4.12 14.16
C VAL A 123 6.80 -5.44 14.73
N LYS A 124 7.60 -6.04 15.58
CA LYS A 124 7.28 -7.24 16.36
C LYS A 124 7.77 -7.07 17.80
N ASP A 125 7.38 -7.99 18.68
CA ASP A 125 7.71 -7.95 20.11
C ASP A 125 7.08 -6.73 20.82
N ASP A 126 7.64 -6.25 21.91
CA ASP A 126 7.13 -5.10 22.65
C ASP A 126 7.69 -3.79 22.09
N VAL A 127 6.79 -2.91 21.70
CA VAL A 127 7.14 -1.58 21.14
C VAL A 127 6.36 -0.49 21.87
N VAL A 128 7.06 0.60 22.22
CA VAL A 128 6.45 1.80 22.79
C VAL A 128 6.01 2.72 21.65
N ILE A 129 4.71 3.00 21.58
CA ILE A 129 4.10 3.90 20.60
C ILE A 129 3.30 4.95 21.38
N ASP A 130 3.62 6.21 21.22
CA ASP A 130 2.98 7.33 21.93
C ASP A 130 2.92 7.12 23.46
N GLY A 131 4.03 6.64 24.04
CA GLY A 131 4.19 6.40 25.48
C GLY A 131 3.44 5.17 26.00
N LYS A 132 2.81 4.37 25.16
CA LYS A 132 2.11 3.14 25.53
C LYS A 132 2.79 1.93 24.92
N THR A 133 2.99 0.86 25.71
CA THR A 133 3.56 -0.40 25.23
C THR A 133 2.50 -1.23 24.52
N TYR A 134 2.85 -1.70 23.32
CA TYR A 134 2.07 -2.61 22.51
C TYR A 134 2.91 -3.86 22.22
N THR A 135 2.27 -5.03 22.29
CA THR A 135 2.92 -6.31 22.02
C THR A 135 2.47 -6.85 20.67
N PHE A 136 3.43 -7.23 19.83
CA PHE A 136 3.18 -7.82 18.51
C PHE A 136 3.70 -9.26 18.47
N ARG A 137 3.01 -10.12 17.70
CA ARG A 137 3.38 -11.52 17.49
C ARG A 137 4.55 -11.66 16.50
N ASP A 138 5.06 -12.87 16.37
CA ASP A 138 6.06 -13.22 15.34
C ASP A 138 5.57 -12.98 13.90
N ASP A 139 4.25 -12.99 13.68
CA ASP A 139 3.63 -12.64 12.41
C ASP A 139 3.38 -11.13 12.26
N TYR A 140 3.96 -10.32 13.14
CA TYR A 140 3.87 -8.86 13.23
C TYR A 140 2.47 -8.32 13.57
N SER A 141 1.49 -9.19 13.88
CA SER A 141 0.16 -8.73 14.26
C SER A 141 0.11 -8.31 15.73
N TRP A 142 -0.60 -7.20 15.99
CA TRP A 142 -0.81 -6.72 17.36
C TRP A 142 -1.58 -7.73 18.21
N ILE A 143 -1.13 -7.90 19.45
CA ILE A 143 -1.84 -8.66 20.48
C ILE A 143 -2.69 -7.65 21.24
N SER A 144 -4.01 -7.71 21.08
CA SER A 144 -4.90 -7.00 21.98
C SER A 144 -4.71 -7.55 23.41
N ASN A 145 -4.37 -6.70 24.35
CA ASN A 145 -4.22 -7.09 25.77
C ASN A 145 -5.58 -7.34 26.45
N CYS A 146 -6.65 -7.35 25.67
CA CYS A 146 -7.99 -7.58 26.16
C CYS A 146 -8.16 -9.04 26.55
N THR A 147 -8.34 -9.30 27.82
CA THR A 147 -8.75 -10.61 28.29
C THR A 147 -10.18 -10.92 27.81
N ARG A 148 -10.51 -12.21 27.65
CA ARG A 148 -11.90 -12.62 27.31
C ARG A 148 -12.93 -11.98 28.27
N LYS A 149 -12.58 -11.82 29.54
CA LYS A 149 -13.44 -11.22 30.55
C LYS A 149 -13.67 -9.74 30.24
N GLU A 150 -12.62 -8.99 30.00
CA GLU A 150 -12.72 -7.55 29.66
C GLU A 150 -13.52 -7.32 28.38
N PHE A 151 -13.27 -8.13 27.34
CA PHE A 151 -14.04 -8.08 26.10
C PHE A 151 -15.53 -8.29 26.37
N VAL A 152 -15.91 -9.30 27.16
CA VAL A 152 -17.29 -9.60 27.50
C VAL A 152 -17.93 -8.46 28.32
N GLU A 153 -17.22 -7.90 29.31
CA GLU A 153 -17.72 -6.79 30.11
C GLU A 153 -17.94 -5.52 29.26
N ARG A 154 -17.06 -5.26 28.31
CA ARG A 154 -17.24 -4.14 27.38
C ARG A 154 -18.40 -4.37 26.41
N ALA A 155 -18.53 -5.56 25.86
CA ALA A 155 -19.63 -5.94 24.98
C ALA A 155 -21.00 -5.81 25.68
N LYS A 156 -21.09 -6.10 26.99
CA LYS A 156 -22.31 -5.94 27.79
C LYS A 156 -22.86 -4.51 27.82
N ARG A 157 -22.01 -3.47 27.63
CA ARG A 157 -22.44 -2.08 27.55
C ARG A 157 -23.35 -1.81 26.36
N TYR A 158 -23.28 -2.66 25.35
CA TYR A 158 -24.03 -2.56 24.10
C TYR A 158 -25.14 -3.62 24.01
N LEU A 159 -25.39 -4.37 25.09
CA LEU A 159 -26.49 -5.34 25.15
C LEU A 159 -27.83 -4.60 24.91
N GLY A 160 -28.61 -5.13 23.98
CA GLY A 160 -29.88 -4.54 23.59
C GLY A 160 -29.80 -3.47 22.51
N CYS A 161 -28.59 -3.07 22.09
CA CYS A 161 -28.46 -2.18 20.94
C CYS A 161 -28.95 -2.91 19.65
N ASN A 162 -29.81 -2.25 18.91
CA ASN A 162 -30.33 -2.81 17.65
C ASN A 162 -30.65 -1.71 16.63
N GLU A 163 -30.88 -2.10 15.38
CA GLU A 163 -31.14 -1.15 14.29
C GLU A 163 -32.55 -0.53 14.34
N LYS A 164 -33.52 -1.26 14.92
CA LYS A 164 -34.94 -0.84 14.92
C LYS A 164 -35.19 0.40 15.78
N ASP A 165 -34.54 0.47 16.95
CA ASP A 165 -34.67 1.63 17.87
C ASP A 165 -33.57 2.65 17.71
N GLY A 166 -32.60 2.40 16.83
CA GLY A 166 -31.45 3.29 16.57
C GLY A 166 -30.39 3.26 17.65
N SER A 167 -30.48 2.38 18.67
CA SER A 167 -29.50 2.29 19.76
C SER A 167 -28.11 1.83 19.28
N PHE A 168 -28.03 1.16 18.14
CA PHE A 168 -26.78 0.80 17.47
C PHE A 168 -25.87 2.00 17.16
N LYS A 169 -26.43 3.20 17.06
CA LYS A 169 -25.66 4.43 16.82
C LYS A 169 -24.57 4.65 17.87
N LYS A 170 -24.83 4.24 19.13
CA LYS A 170 -23.82 4.31 20.20
C LYS A 170 -22.54 3.54 19.86
N ILE A 171 -22.67 2.41 19.14
CA ILE A 171 -21.53 1.59 18.72
C ILE A 171 -20.74 2.33 17.64
N ILE A 172 -21.45 2.92 16.67
CA ILE A 172 -20.84 3.69 15.59
C ILE A 172 -20.16 4.95 16.13
N ASP A 173 -20.80 5.66 17.07
CA ASP A 173 -20.22 6.84 17.70
C ASP A 173 -18.98 6.50 18.53
N SER A 174 -18.99 5.36 19.26
CA SER A 174 -17.84 4.87 19.99
C SER A 174 -16.68 4.54 19.02
N TYR A 175 -16.98 3.81 17.93
CA TYR A 175 -16.01 3.52 16.91
C TYR A 175 -15.39 4.79 16.31
N ASN A 176 -16.20 5.77 15.94
CA ASN A 176 -15.75 6.99 15.27
C ASN A 176 -14.91 7.93 16.17
N LYS A 177 -14.86 7.66 17.49
CA LYS A 177 -13.99 8.35 18.46
C LYS A 177 -12.62 7.71 18.60
N LEU A 178 -12.42 6.51 18.05
CA LEU A 178 -11.14 5.80 18.13
C LEU A 178 -10.09 6.45 17.23
N ASP A 179 -8.83 6.45 17.69
CA ASP A 179 -7.68 6.91 16.93
C ASP A 179 -6.51 5.92 17.15
N PRO A 180 -5.95 5.32 16.09
CA PRO A 180 -6.47 5.35 14.71
C PRO A 180 -7.79 4.57 14.59
N LEU A 181 -8.60 4.95 13.61
CA LEU A 181 -9.85 4.23 13.32
C LEU A 181 -9.58 2.80 12.86
N PRO A 182 -10.23 1.76 13.45
CA PRO A 182 -9.97 0.36 13.12
C PRO A 182 -10.12 0.01 11.64
N ARG A 183 -11.02 0.68 10.92
CA ARG A 183 -11.22 0.50 9.47
C ARG A 183 -10.54 1.58 8.62
N GLY A 184 -9.76 2.48 9.24
CA GLY A 184 -9.10 3.60 8.58
C GLY A 184 -10.03 4.74 8.13
N TYR A 185 -11.33 4.64 8.37
CA TYR A 185 -12.32 5.68 8.03
C TYR A 185 -13.51 5.66 9.00
N LYS A 186 -14.19 6.80 9.12
CA LYS A 186 -15.43 6.92 9.90
C LYS A 186 -16.56 6.11 9.29
N VAL A 187 -17.26 5.34 10.13
CA VAL A 187 -18.41 4.52 9.74
C VAL A 187 -19.67 5.37 9.73
N LYS A 188 -20.50 5.18 8.73
CA LYS A 188 -21.83 5.79 8.64
C LYS A 188 -22.86 4.90 9.34
N TYR A 189 -23.98 5.48 9.76
CA TYR A 189 -25.07 4.73 10.38
C TYR A 189 -25.75 3.71 9.43
N THR A 190 -25.48 3.80 8.13
CA THR A 190 -25.98 2.88 7.10
C THR A 190 -25.05 1.69 6.86
N ASP A 191 -23.85 1.68 7.47
CA ASP A 191 -22.89 0.60 7.28
C ASP A 191 -23.24 -0.61 8.18
N SER A 192 -22.70 -1.79 7.85
CA SER A 192 -22.94 -3.01 8.64
C SER A 192 -22.38 -2.87 10.06
N TRP A 193 -23.27 -2.75 11.04
CA TRP A 193 -22.92 -2.49 12.43
C TRP A 193 -22.24 -3.67 13.13
N CYS A 194 -22.51 -4.92 12.71
CA CYS A 194 -21.89 -6.10 13.31
C CYS A 194 -20.35 -6.05 13.23
N MET A 195 -19.82 -5.69 12.05
CA MET A 195 -18.37 -5.56 11.86
C MET A 195 -17.82 -4.36 12.62
N THR A 196 -18.56 -3.27 12.66
CA THR A 196 -18.21 -2.07 13.43
C THR A 196 -18.17 -2.36 14.93
N PHE A 197 -19.13 -3.13 15.44
CA PHE A 197 -19.18 -3.54 16.85
C PHE A 197 -17.93 -4.33 17.25
N VAL A 198 -17.57 -5.38 16.49
CA VAL A 198 -16.38 -6.19 16.79
C VAL A 198 -15.11 -5.34 16.72
N SER A 199 -14.96 -4.50 15.70
CA SER A 199 -13.80 -3.61 15.55
C SER A 199 -13.69 -2.62 16.70
N ALA A 200 -14.80 -2.01 17.16
CA ALA A 200 -14.84 -1.10 18.28
C ALA A 200 -14.45 -1.83 19.58
N MET A 201 -15.03 -3.01 19.84
CA MET A 201 -14.73 -3.79 21.05
C MET A 201 -13.26 -4.19 21.15
N VAL A 202 -12.68 -4.66 20.08
CA VAL A 202 -11.26 -5.03 20.04
C VAL A 202 -10.37 -3.81 20.31
N ARG A 203 -10.74 -2.62 19.82
CA ARG A 203 -9.94 -1.40 19.99
C ARG A 203 -10.09 -0.79 21.39
N GLU A 204 -11.27 -0.87 22.00
CA GLU A 204 -11.49 -0.41 23.38
C GLU A 204 -10.76 -1.27 24.41
N CYS A 205 -10.40 -2.50 24.06
CA CYS A 205 -9.57 -3.38 24.87
C CYS A 205 -8.10 -3.01 24.76
#